data_dc2bc2fafcc483b46b4571190add0f45
#
_entry.id   dc2bc2fafcc483b46b4571190add0f45
#
_cell.length_a   1.000
_cell.length_b   1.000
_cell.length_c   1.000
_cell.angle_alpha   90.00
_cell.angle_beta   90.00
_cell.angle_gamma   90.00
#
_symmetry.space_group_name_H-M   'P 1'
#
loop_
_entity.id
_entity.type
_entity.pdbx_description
1 polymer ?
#
loop_
_entity_poly.entity_id
_entity_poly.type
_entity_poly.pdbx_seq_one_letter_code
_entity_poly.pdbx_strand_id
1 'polypeptide(L)'
;EPGGVFADMAARKANGDIPADIPLGGFGDLLLMDGNYDNKHTFRASYRNGPFGANLTALKKGEFYQNSLTRPDGTKFMIDSMMTMDLSFDYRFDLDTPGITARVRLAIKNFTDERAPLADRYYGYFADAHQDYGRNYYLDLNVKF
;
A
#
# COMPACT_ATOMS: atom_id res chain seq x y z
N GLU A 1 -7.23 -23.05 4.52
CA GLU A 1 -8.17 -23.96 5.19
C GLU A 1 -9.58 -23.47 4.98
N PRO A 2 -10.51 -24.29 4.52
CA PRO A 2 -11.91 -23.87 4.41
C PRO A 2 -12.49 -23.63 5.80
N GLY A 3 -12.86 -22.39 6.10
CA GLY A 3 -13.53 -22.01 7.33
C GLY A 3 -12.72 -21.13 8.28
N GLY A 4 -11.41 -21.21 8.31
CA GLY A 4 -10.55 -20.35 9.11
C GLY A 4 -11.08 -20.03 10.51
N VAL A 5 -10.83 -18.80 10.97
CA VAL A 5 -11.26 -18.28 12.28
C VAL A 5 -12.78 -18.32 12.48
N PHE A 6 -13.57 -18.25 11.41
CA PHE A 6 -15.06 -18.25 11.51
C PHE A 6 -15.62 -19.62 11.83
N ALA A 7 -15.10 -20.67 11.22
CA ALA A 7 -15.49 -22.03 11.57
C ALA A 7 -15.12 -22.32 13.02
N ASP A 8 -13.98 -21.84 13.49
CA ASP A 8 -13.56 -21.96 14.88
C ASP A 8 -14.51 -21.20 15.83
N MET A 9 -14.88 -19.96 15.50
CA MET A 9 -15.83 -19.17 16.31
C MET A 9 -17.21 -19.80 16.38
N ALA A 10 -17.73 -20.34 15.27
CA ALA A 10 -19.00 -21.05 15.25
C ALA A 10 -18.93 -22.33 16.09
N ALA A 11 -17.84 -23.10 15.99
CA ALA A 11 -17.61 -24.29 16.80
C ALA A 11 -17.52 -23.96 18.29
N ARG A 12 -16.78 -22.90 18.66
CA ARG A 12 -16.69 -22.44 20.06
C ARG A 12 -18.02 -22.00 20.63
N LYS A 13 -18.88 -21.35 19.83
CA LYS A 13 -20.23 -21.01 20.24
C LYS A 13 -21.11 -22.28 20.44
N ALA A 14 -21.00 -23.25 19.52
CA ALA A 14 -21.70 -24.52 19.64
C ALA A 14 -21.28 -25.33 20.86
N ASN A 15 -19.99 -25.24 21.23
CA ASN A 15 -19.42 -25.91 22.41
C ASN A 15 -19.67 -25.16 23.72
N GLY A 16 -20.25 -23.96 23.69
CA GLY A 16 -20.52 -23.15 24.88
C GLY A 16 -19.35 -22.29 25.36
N ASP A 17 -18.24 -22.27 24.66
CA ASP A 17 -17.08 -21.40 24.96
C ASP A 17 -17.43 -19.92 24.75
N ILE A 18 -18.43 -19.64 23.90
CA ILE A 18 -19.01 -18.32 23.69
C ILE A 18 -20.46 -18.36 24.07
N PRO A 19 -20.95 -17.45 24.94
CA PRO A 19 -22.37 -17.41 25.33
C PRO A 19 -23.33 -17.37 24.13
N ALA A 20 -24.42 -18.08 24.21
CA ALA A 20 -25.36 -18.25 23.11
C ALA A 20 -26.02 -16.94 22.66
N ASP A 21 -26.17 -15.99 23.57
CA ASP A 21 -26.72 -14.64 23.34
C ASP A 21 -25.76 -13.68 22.63
N ILE A 22 -24.47 -14.02 22.51
CA ILE A 22 -23.49 -13.20 21.75
C ILE A 22 -23.72 -13.44 20.25
N PRO A 23 -24.16 -12.43 19.47
CA PRO A 23 -24.33 -12.60 18.04
C PRO A 23 -22.96 -12.72 17.34
N LEU A 24 -22.80 -13.74 16.50
CA LEU A 24 -21.60 -13.88 15.64
C LEU A 24 -21.72 -13.15 14.30
N GLY A 25 -22.83 -12.46 14.05
CA GLY A 25 -23.13 -11.81 12.78
C GLY A 25 -22.22 -10.62 12.40
N GLY A 26 -21.37 -10.15 13.34
CA GLY A 26 -20.36 -9.13 13.06
C GLY A 26 -19.02 -9.68 12.55
N PHE A 27 -18.88 -11.00 12.53
CA PHE A 27 -17.68 -11.68 12.05
C PHE A 27 -17.91 -12.17 10.62
N GLY A 28 -17.23 -11.57 9.65
CA GLY A 28 -17.23 -11.96 8.25
C GLY A 28 -15.81 -12.15 7.75
N ASP A 29 -15.61 -12.91 6.68
CA ASP A 29 -14.33 -12.93 6.00
C ASP A 29 -14.09 -11.54 5.37
N LEU A 30 -13.07 -10.86 5.86
CA LEU A 30 -12.70 -9.51 5.39
C LEU A 30 -11.75 -9.55 4.21
N LEU A 31 -11.30 -10.74 3.78
CA LEU A 31 -10.40 -10.87 2.66
C LEU A 31 -11.04 -10.30 1.38
N LEU A 32 -10.31 -9.52 0.66
CA LEU A 32 -10.78 -8.79 -0.53
C LEU A 32 -11.91 -7.77 -0.27
N MET A 33 -12.25 -7.46 0.97
CA MET A 33 -13.34 -6.53 1.30
C MET A 33 -12.80 -5.19 1.79
N ASP A 34 -13.30 -4.09 1.21
CA ASP A 34 -13.12 -2.72 1.70
C ASP A 34 -11.65 -2.32 2.02
N GLY A 35 -10.74 -2.63 1.12
CA GLY A 35 -9.32 -2.28 1.26
C GLY A 35 -8.43 -3.38 1.81
N ASN A 36 -8.99 -4.54 2.17
CA ASN A 36 -8.24 -5.72 2.58
C ASN A 36 -7.85 -6.55 1.36
N TYR A 37 -6.86 -6.10 0.60
CA TYR A 37 -6.35 -6.84 -0.56
C TYR A 37 -5.58 -8.10 -0.11
N ASP A 38 -5.66 -9.17 -0.91
CA ASP A 38 -5.03 -10.47 -0.62
C ASP A 38 -3.52 -10.47 -0.84
N ASN A 39 -3.03 -9.54 -1.67
CA ASN A 39 -1.62 -9.48 -2.00
C ASN A 39 -1.07 -8.07 -1.99
N LYS A 40 0.20 -7.96 -1.56
CA LYS A 40 0.99 -6.74 -1.62
C LYS A 40 2.42 -7.11 -1.98
N HIS A 41 2.90 -6.56 -3.08
CA HIS A 41 4.25 -6.81 -3.54
C HIS A 41 5.09 -5.54 -3.47
N THR A 42 6.30 -5.67 -2.93
CA THR A 42 7.28 -4.60 -2.93
C THR A 42 8.55 -5.09 -3.59
N PHE A 43 8.97 -4.39 -4.64
CA PHE A 43 10.25 -4.60 -5.29
C PHE A 43 11.15 -3.40 -5.00
N ARG A 44 12.43 -3.66 -4.71
CA ARG A 44 13.44 -2.64 -4.52
C ARG A 44 14.69 -3.00 -5.27
N ALA A 45 15.24 -2.04 -6.01
CA ALA A 45 16.54 -2.12 -6.65
C ALA A 45 17.38 -0.92 -6.25
N SER A 46 18.65 -1.14 -5.93
CA SER A 46 19.60 -0.08 -5.56
C SER A 46 20.87 -0.28 -6.34
N TYR A 47 21.41 0.83 -6.84
CA TYR A 47 22.69 0.88 -7.53
C TYR A 47 23.58 1.94 -6.90
N ARG A 48 24.88 1.66 -6.77
CA ARG A 48 25.87 2.61 -6.29
C ARG A 48 27.16 2.44 -7.08
N ASN A 49 27.67 3.57 -7.53
CA ASN A 49 28.98 3.66 -8.17
C ASN A 49 29.69 4.93 -7.67
N GLY A 50 30.68 4.74 -6.79
CA GLY A 50 31.38 5.84 -6.13
C GLY A 50 30.42 6.79 -5.40
N PRO A 51 30.45 8.10 -5.72
CA PRO A 51 29.57 9.08 -5.07
C PRO A 51 28.11 9.02 -5.55
N PHE A 52 27.84 8.38 -6.70
CA PHE A 52 26.49 8.30 -7.28
C PHE A 52 25.71 7.11 -6.73
N GLY A 53 24.46 7.35 -6.38
CA GLY A 53 23.49 6.33 -5.99
C GLY A 53 22.17 6.50 -6.73
N ALA A 54 21.51 5.38 -7.06
CA ALA A 54 20.18 5.33 -7.62
C ALA A 54 19.35 4.25 -6.93
N ASN A 55 18.06 4.54 -6.69
CA ASN A 55 17.15 3.57 -6.08
C ASN A 55 15.81 3.60 -6.79
N LEU A 56 15.26 2.42 -7.04
CA LEU A 56 13.91 2.19 -7.55
C LEU A 56 13.13 1.39 -6.52
N THR A 57 11.92 1.82 -6.22
CA THR A 57 10.97 1.05 -5.41
C THR A 57 9.65 0.96 -6.17
N ALA A 58 9.14 -0.25 -6.35
CA ALA A 58 7.81 -0.49 -6.87
C ALA A 58 6.95 -1.14 -5.80
N LEU A 59 5.73 -0.63 -5.62
CA LEU A 59 4.73 -1.13 -4.69
C LEU A 59 3.46 -1.44 -5.46
N LYS A 60 3.07 -2.72 -5.49
CA LYS A 60 1.76 -3.16 -6.01
C LYS A 60 0.88 -3.59 -4.85
N LYS A 61 -0.35 -3.11 -4.84
CA LYS A 61 -1.46 -3.57 -3.99
C LYS A 61 -2.46 -4.30 -4.86
N GLY A 62 -2.98 -5.43 -4.37
CA GLY A 62 -3.97 -6.23 -5.08
C GLY A 62 -5.32 -5.52 -5.22
N GLU A 63 -6.21 -6.15 -5.94
CA GLU A 63 -7.61 -5.74 -6.07
C GLU A 63 -8.41 -6.14 -4.83
N PHE A 64 -9.55 -5.50 -4.64
CA PHE A 64 -10.54 -5.84 -3.61
C PHE A 64 -11.92 -5.38 -4.04
N TYR A 65 -12.99 -5.83 -3.36
CA TYR A 65 -14.33 -5.36 -3.66
C TYR A 65 -14.82 -4.33 -2.62
N GLN A 66 -15.66 -3.42 -3.07
CA GLN A 66 -16.38 -2.50 -2.19
C GLN A 66 -17.67 -3.16 -1.72
N ASN A 67 -17.78 -3.43 -0.41
CA ASN A 67 -18.91 -4.18 0.16
C ASN A 67 -20.26 -3.44 0.04
N SER A 68 -20.23 -2.11 0.07
CA SER A 68 -21.45 -1.28 -0.07
C SER A 68 -22.05 -1.26 -1.48
N LEU A 69 -21.33 -1.79 -2.48
CA LEU A 69 -21.75 -1.80 -3.87
C LEU A 69 -21.88 -3.21 -4.41
N THR A 70 -23.06 -3.47 -4.96
CA THR A 70 -23.34 -4.68 -5.72
C THR A 70 -23.86 -4.27 -7.08
N ARG A 71 -23.34 -4.86 -8.16
CA ARG A 71 -23.82 -4.62 -9.50
C ARG A 71 -25.25 -5.17 -9.68
N PRO A 72 -25.99 -4.71 -10.71
CA PRO A 72 -27.36 -5.20 -10.94
C PRO A 72 -27.46 -6.72 -11.18
N ASP A 73 -26.38 -7.35 -11.63
CA ASP A 73 -26.26 -8.79 -11.83
C ASP A 73 -25.92 -9.58 -10.54
N GLY A 74 -25.83 -8.89 -9.40
CA GLY A 74 -25.49 -9.48 -8.10
C GLY A 74 -24.00 -9.65 -7.84
N THR A 75 -23.11 -9.28 -8.79
CA THR A 75 -21.66 -9.35 -8.59
C THR A 75 -21.15 -8.19 -7.75
N LYS A 76 -20.02 -8.39 -7.06
CA LYS A 76 -19.35 -7.35 -6.29
C LYS A 76 -18.69 -6.32 -7.19
N PHE A 77 -18.69 -5.04 -6.78
CA PHE A 77 -17.96 -3.99 -7.46
C PHE A 77 -16.47 -4.10 -7.08
N MET A 78 -15.64 -4.49 -8.05
CA MET A 78 -14.21 -4.64 -7.86
C MET A 78 -13.49 -3.30 -8.05
N ILE A 79 -12.56 -3.03 -7.17
CA ILE A 79 -11.61 -1.93 -7.22
C ILE A 79 -10.28 -2.52 -7.67
N ASP A 80 -9.75 -2.00 -8.78
CA ASP A 80 -8.57 -2.54 -9.44
C ASP A 80 -7.31 -2.45 -8.58
N SER A 81 -6.33 -3.29 -8.89
CA SER A 81 -5.00 -3.21 -8.29
C SER A 81 -4.31 -1.91 -8.68
N MET A 82 -3.46 -1.38 -7.79
CA MET A 82 -2.67 -0.16 -8.02
C MET A 82 -1.19 -0.45 -7.87
N MET A 83 -0.36 0.06 -8.80
CA MET A 83 1.09 -0.05 -8.72
C MET A 83 1.74 1.33 -8.82
N THR A 84 2.43 1.73 -7.77
CA THR A 84 3.22 2.97 -7.75
C THR A 84 4.71 2.67 -7.81
N MET A 85 5.46 3.54 -8.47
CA MET A 85 6.91 3.43 -8.58
C MET A 85 7.59 4.73 -8.15
N ASP A 86 8.56 4.59 -7.25
CA ASP A 86 9.40 5.69 -6.75
C ASP A 86 10.82 5.55 -7.29
N LEU A 87 11.39 6.65 -7.75
CA LEU A 87 12.75 6.70 -8.25
C LEU A 87 13.53 7.77 -7.49
N SER A 88 14.78 7.49 -7.12
CA SER A 88 15.64 8.50 -6.52
C SER A 88 17.07 8.35 -6.95
N PHE A 89 17.74 9.49 -7.06
CA PHE A 89 19.17 9.63 -7.36
C PHE A 89 19.82 10.42 -6.24
N ASP A 90 21.01 10.02 -5.81
CA ASP A 90 21.81 10.78 -4.87
C ASP A 90 23.25 10.91 -5.36
N TYR A 91 23.84 12.05 -5.02
CA TYR A 91 25.25 12.31 -5.27
C TYR A 91 25.89 12.85 -4.00
N ARG A 92 27.05 12.30 -3.65
CA ARG A 92 27.87 12.72 -2.51
C ARG A 92 29.04 13.53 -3.00
N PHE A 93 29.27 14.66 -2.35
CA PHE A 93 30.41 15.55 -2.60
C PHE A 93 31.30 15.48 -1.37
N ASP A 94 32.58 15.21 -1.61
CA ASP A 94 33.62 15.50 -0.62
C ASP A 94 34.05 16.96 -0.83
N LEU A 95 33.83 17.77 0.18
CA LEU A 95 34.23 19.18 0.13
C LEU A 95 35.71 19.30 0.53
N ASP A 96 36.41 20.28 -0.03
CA ASP A 96 37.87 20.50 0.20
C ASP A 96 38.20 20.75 1.69
N THR A 97 37.21 20.87 2.56
CA THR A 97 37.38 21.01 4.01
C THR A 97 37.32 19.65 4.67
N PRO A 98 38.40 19.20 5.35
CA PRO A 98 38.39 17.89 6.05
C PRO A 98 37.24 17.74 7.00
N GLY A 99 36.52 16.61 6.88
CA GLY A 99 35.37 16.25 7.75
C GLY A 99 34.02 16.78 7.26
N ILE A 100 33.96 17.63 6.24
CA ILE A 100 32.72 18.14 5.68
C ILE A 100 32.31 17.32 4.44
N THR A 101 31.13 16.73 4.46
CA THR A 101 30.53 16.02 3.33
C THR A 101 29.17 16.59 3.01
N ALA A 102 28.82 16.70 1.73
CA ALA A 102 27.50 17.08 1.28
C ALA A 102 26.86 15.97 0.44
N ARG A 103 25.55 15.82 0.54
CA ARG A 103 24.77 14.90 -0.27
C ARG A 103 23.55 15.63 -0.83
N VAL A 104 23.39 15.58 -2.12
CA VAL A 104 22.18 16.02 -2.83
C VAL A 104 21.41 14.79 -3.24
N ARG A 105 20.09 14.77 -3.00
CA ARG A 105 19.19 13.71 -3.44
C ARG A 105 17.99 14.30 -4.15
N LEU A 106 17.73 13.83 -5.36
CA LEU A 106 16.49 14.04 -6.09
C LEU A 106 15.64 12.77 -5.98
N ALA A 107 14.37 12.91 -5.57
CA ALA A 107 13.45 11.80 -5.53
C ALA A 107 12.15 12.17 -6.27
N ILE A 108 11.63 11.22 -7.03
CA ILE A 108 10.36 11.32 -7.74
C ILE A 108 9.49 10.19 -7.21
N LYS A 109 8.48 10.56 -6.44
CA LYS A 109 7.47 9.61 -5.96
C LYS A 109 6.39 9.45 -7.01
N ASN A 110 5.97 8.20 -7.18
CA ASN A 110 4.97 7.84 -8.18
C ASN A 110 5.33 8.41 -9.57
N PHE A 111 6.53 8.09 -10.07
CA PHE A 111 7.03 8.69 -11.32
C PHE A 111 6.20 8.28 -12.55
N THR A 112 5.46 7.19 -12.48
CA THR A 112 4.48 6.76 -13.49
C THR A 112 3.21 7.59 -13.49
N ASP A 113 3.00 8.42 -12.45
CA ASP A 113 1.81 9.24 -12.25
C ASP A 113 0.52 8.41 -12.15
N GLU A 114 0.63 7.23 -11.54
CA GLU A 114 -0.50 6.34 -11.34
C GLU A 114 -1.55 7.00 -10.44
N ARG A 115 -2.82 6.91 -10.85
CA ARG A 115 -3.94 7.45 -10.09
C ARG A 115 -4.67 6.34 -9.36
N ALA A 116 -5.25 6.65 -8.22
CA ALA A 116 -6.02 5.68 -7.46
C ALA A 116 -7.22 5.18 -8.27
N PRO A 117 -7.52 3.86 -8.24
CA PRO A 117 -8.70 3.30 -8.88
C PRO A 117 -9.98 3.93 -8.33
N LEU A 118 -10.96 4.12 -9.22
CA LEU A 118 -12.24 4.71 -8.86
C LEU A 118 -13.02 3.83 -7.89
N ALA A 119 -13.61 4.45 -6.87
CA ALA A 119 -14.49 3.83 -5.90
C ALA A 119 -15.64 4.77 -5.56
N ASP A 120 -16.78 4.22 -5.14
CA ASP A 120 -17.91 5.02 -4.62
C ASP A 120 -17.65 5.43 -3.18
N ARG A 121 -16.74 6.36 -3.01
CA ARG A 121 -16.30 6.96 -1.75
C ARG A 121 -16.21 8.48 -1.90
N TYR A 122 -16.17 9.20 -0.77
CA TYR A 122 -16.19 10.65 -0.73
C TYR A 122 -15.18 11.33 -1.66
N TYR A 123 -13.97 10.76 -1.78
CA TYR A 123 -12.92 11.30 -2.67
C TYR A 123 -12.91 10.67 -4.08
N GLY A 124 -13.85 9.80 -4.41
CA GLY A 124 -13.86 9.05 -5.67
C GLY A 124 -12.89 7.87 -5.69
N TYR A 125 -12.19 7.60 -4.61
CA TYR A 125 -11.29 6.46 -4.44
C TYR A 125 -11.28 5.97 -2.98
N PHE A 126 -10.72 4.78 -2.74
CA PHE A 126 -10.68 4.16 -1.41
C PHE A 126 -9.45 4.65 -0.63
N ALA A 127 -9.58 5.75 0.12
CA ALA A 127 -8.47 6.45 0.78
C ALA A 127 -7.73 5.60 1.83
N ASP A 128 -8.41 4.64 2.45
CA ASP A 128 -7.79 3.72 3.43
C ASP A 128 -6.80 2.74 2.77
N ALA A 129 -7.03 2.39 1.50
CA ALA A 129 -6.18 1.48 0.74
C ALA A 129 -5.23 2.19 -0.23
N HIS A 130 -5.66 3.27 -0.85
CA HIS A 130 -4.94 3.95 -1.92
C HIS A 130 -4.67 5.42 -1.58
N GLN A 131 -3.62 5.99 -2.18
CA GLN A 131 -3.29 7.40 -2.11
C GLN A 131 -3.27 7.97 -3.53
N ASP A 132 -3.98 9.09 -3.74
CA ASP A 132 -4.15 9.72 -5.05
C ASP A 132 -3.36 11.03 -5.18
N TYR A 133 -2.15 11.08 -4.66
CA TYR A 133 -1.34 12.31 -4.72
C TYR A 133 -0.70 12.59 -6.08
N GLY A 134 -0.73 11.60 -7.01
CA GLY A 134 -0.01 11.72 -8.28
C GLY A 134 1.51 11.77 -8.11
N ARG A 135 2.19 12.30 -9.11
CA ARG A 135 3.65 12.43 -9.13
C ARG A 135 4.12 13.59 -8.25
N ASN A 136 5.13 13.33 -7.40
CA ASN A 136 5.71 14.33 -6.52
C ASN A 136 7.24 14.33 -6.64
N TYR A 137 7.84 15.52 -6.61
CA TYR A 137 9.29 15.73 -6.69
C TYR A 137 9.82 16.22 -5.35
N TYR A 138 10.95 15.67 -4.93
CA TYR A 138 11.62 16.03 -3.69
C TYR A 138 13.09 16.29 -3.97
N LEU A 139 13.61 17.36 -3.38
CA LEU A 139 15.04 17.68 -3.37
C LEU A 139 15.49 17.75 -1.91
N ASP A 140 16.46 16.92 -1.56
CA ASP A 140 17.09 16.90 -0.24
C ASP A 140 18.54 17.36 -0.37
N LEU A 141 18.96 18.27 0.51
CA LEU A 141 20.35 18.65 0.71
C LEU A 141 20.75 18.32 2.15
N ASN A 142 21.72 17.46 2.31
CA ASN A 142 22.27 17.10 3.62
C ASN A 142 23.74 17.47 3.66
N VAL A 143 24.15 18.26 4.66
CA VAL A 143 25.54 18.64 4.92
C VAL A 143 25.89 18.14 6.30
N LYS A 144 27.00 17.42 6.38
CA LYS A 144 27.57 16.90 7.64
C LYS A 144 28.89 17.62 7.89
N PHE A 145 29.02 18.18 9.09
CA PHE A 145 30.22 18.84 9.60
C PHE A 145 30.97 17.94 10.54
#